data_91ffd54b9369d18b0df56f8e3acbc32d
#
_entry.id   91ffd54b9369d18b0df56f8e3acbc32d
#
_cell.length_a   1.000
_cell.length_b   1.000
_cell.length_c   1.000
_cell.angle_alpha   90.00
_cell.angle_beta   90.00
_cell.angle_gamma   90.00
#
_symmetry.space_group_name_H-M   'P 1'
#
loop_
_entity.id
_entity.type
_entity.pdbx_description
1 polymer ?
#
loop_
_entity_poly.entity_id
_entity_poly.type
_entity_poly.pdbx_seq_one_letter_code
_entity_poly.pdbx_strand_id
1 'polypeptide(L)'
;MRKDRGKIWLGVSGVTVNELGQWLVVKKAYSGLKGRWSLPAGFVNAGETVDEAVIREIKEETGIDCRVSGLIGFRTGVIHDDISDNMAIFYCRMLDEQQQVSIQEKEILEAKWLYPQELAQDETTSVMLKEMASNQFERHQLEAIEGINPGDIFGYTSYRLFFKK
;
A
#
# COMPACT_ATOMS: atom_id res chain seq x y z
N MET A 1 -7.14 -6.28 -19.59
CA MET A 1 -7.90 -7.54 -19.38
C MET A 1 -8.08 -7.79 -17.89
N ARG A 2 -9.31 -7.93 -17.46
CA ARG A 2 -9.61 -8.19 -16.05
C ARG A 2 -9.19 -9.63 -15.70
N LYS A 3 -8.19 -9.77 -14.84
CA LYS A 3 -7.79 -11.10 -14.36
C LYS A 3 -8.86 -11.62 -13.41
N ASP A 4 -9.25 -12.87 -13.58
CA ASP A 4 -10.12 -13.53 -12.61
C ASP A 4 -9.31 -13.77 -11.33
N ARG A 5 -9.75 -13.15 -10.25
CA ARG A 5 -9.13 -13.28 -8.92
C ARG A 5 -9.90 -14.20 -8.00
N GLY A 6 -10.96 -14.83 -8.54
CA GLY A 6 -11.86 -15.61 -7.68
C GLY A 6 -12.54 -14.74 -6.63
N LYS A 7 -12.85 -15.32 -5.48
CA LYS A 7 -13.60 -14.69 -4.40
C LYS A 7 -12.76 -14.29 -3.18
N ILE A 8 -11.47 -14.49 -3.24
CA ILE A 8 -10.52 -14.08 -2.20
C ILE A 8 -9.54 -13.13 -2.85
N TRP A 9 -9.64 -11.85 -2.51
CA TRP A 9 -8.80 -10.81 -3.07
C TRP A 9 -7.73 -10.39 -2.07
N LEU A 10 -6.51 -10.23 -2.54
CA LEU A 10 -5.40 -9.69 -1.77
C LEU A 10 -4.81 -8.48 -2.48
N GLY A 11 -4.96 -7.34 -1.85
CA GLY A 11 -4.36 -6.10 -2.28
C GLY A 11 -3.25 -5.65 -1.34
N VAL A 12 -2.58 -4.60 -1.74
CA VAL A 12 -1.55 -3.92 -0.96
C VAL A 12 -1.75 -2.42 -1.06
N SER A 13 -1.35 -1.70 -0.03
CA SER A 13 -1.19 -0.26 -0.07
C SER A 13 0.03 0.15 0.74
N GLY A 14 0.56 1.33 0.46
CA GLY A 14 1.72 1.83 1.18
C GLY A 14 1.62 3.30 1.48
N VAL A 15 1.98 3.67 2.71
CA VAL A 15 2.22 5.06 3.07
C VAL A 15 3.72 5.32 2.94
N THR A 16 4.08 6.22 2.03
CA THR A 16 5.44 6.70 1.85
C THR A 16 5.53 8.08 2.49
N VAL A 17 6.52 8.27 3.36
CA VAL A 17 6.69 9.50 4.12
C VAL A 17 7.98 10.17 3.67
N ASN A 18 7.93 11.48 3.41
CA ASN A 18 9.11 12.29 3.07
C ASN A 18 9.76 12.91 4.32
N GLU A 19 10.85 13.65 4.12
CA GLU A 19 11.61 14.31 5.20
C GLU A 19 10.77 15.29 6.03
N LEU A 20 9.72 15.86 5.43
CA LEU A 20 8.83 16.81 6.10
C LEU A 20 7.73 16.13 6.91
N GLY A 21 7.65 14.80 6.86
CA GLY A 21 6.57 14.05 7.51
C GLY A 21 5.26 14.00 6.71
N GLN A 22 5.30 14.39 5.45
CA GLN A 22 4.14 14.31 4.57
C GLN A 22 3.99 12.92 3.97
N TRP A 23 2.76 12.53 3.73
CA TRP A 23 2.39 11.24 3.13
C TRP A 23 2.09 11.41 1.65
N LEU A 24 2.55 10.45 0.87
CA LEU A 24 2.25 10.38 -0.57
C LEU A 24 0.85 9.79 -0.75
N VAL A 25 -0.06 10.60 -1.27
CA VAL A 25 -1.47 10.22 -1.47
C VAL A 25 -1.91 10.48 -2.90
N VAL A 26 -2.91 9.74 -3.34
CA VAL A 26 -3.42 9.79 -4.71
C VAL A 26 -4.94 9.94 -4.72
N LYS A 27 -5.47 10.51 -5.80
CA LYS A 27 -6.90 10.45 -6.14
C LYS A 27 -7.05 9.54 -7.35
N LYS A 28 -7.81 8.47 -7.22
CA LYS A 28 -8.03 7.52 -8.31
C LYS A 28 -9.08 8.03 -9.28
N ALA A 29 -8.93 7.65 -10.55
CA ALA A 29 -9.83 8.04 -11.63
C ALA A 29 -11.08 7.18 -11.69
N TYR A 30 -11.13 6.08 -10.94
CA TYR A 30 -12.19 5.06 -11.03
C TYR A 30 -12.51 4.43 -9.67
N SER A 31 -13.51 3.56 -9.62
CA SER A 31 -13.99 2.82 -8.45
C SER A 31 -14.70 3.69 -7.41
N GLY A 32 -15.05 3.10 -6.27
CA GLY A 32 -15.66 3.81 -5.14
C GLY A 32 -14.77 4.86 -4.48
N LEU A 33 -13.47 4.87 -4.82
CA LEU A 33 -12.50 5.85 -4.32
C LEU A 33 -12.27 7.02 -5.29
N LYS A 34 -13.02 7.09 -6.39
CA LYS A 34 -12.87 8.16 -7.38
C LYS A 34 -12.96 9.55 -6.73
N GLY A 35 -11.94 10.36 -6.93
CA GLY A 35 -11.88 11.72 -6.40
C GLY A 35 -11.62 11.82 -4.89
N ARG A 36 -11.31 10.70 -4.23
CA ARG A 36 -10.95 10.67 -2.80
C ARG A 36 -9.45 10.47 -2.62
N TRP A 37 -8.89 11.12 -1.62
CA TRP A 37 -7.50 10.85 -1.23
C TRP A 37 -7.41 9.46 -0.64
N SER A 38 -6.50 8.67 -1.19
CA SER A 38 -6.19 7.32 -0.74
C SER A 38 -4.69 7.05 -0.89
N LEU A 39 -4.24 5.94 -0.36
CA LEU A 39 -2.85 5.50 -0.57
C LEU A 39 -2.69 4.88 -1.95
N PRO A 40 -1.51 4.97 -2.56
CA PRO A 40 -1.18 4.11 -3.71
C PRO A 40 -1.46 2.66 -3.34
N ALA A 41 -2.15 1.94 -4.20
CA ALA A 41 -2.65 0.60 -3.89
C ALA A 41 -2.98 -0.19 -5.15
N GLY A 42 -2.99 -1.50 -5.04
CA GLY A 42 -3.39 -2.40 -6.09
C GLY A 42 -3.34 -3.85 -5.65
N PHE A 43 -3.62 -4.76 -6.57
CA PHE A 43 -3.64 -6.18 -6.29
C PHE A 43 -2.26 -6.82 -6.43
N VAL A 44 -2.00 -7.84 -5.61
CA VAL A 44 -0.81 -8.67 -5.71
C VAL A 44 -0.90 -9.49 -7.01
N ASN A 45 0.17 -9.53 -7.78
CA ASN A 45 0.26 -10.34 -8.98
C ASN A 45 0.81 -11.74 -8.65
N ALA A 46 0.53 -12.70 -9.52
CA ALA A 46 1.14 -14.02 -9.43
C ALA A 46 2.67 -13.88 -9.44
N GLY A 47 3.34 -14.60 -8.58
CA GLY A 47 4.79 -14.65 -8.54
C GLY A 47 5.47 -13.51 -7.75
N GLU A 48 4.72 -12.57 -7.17
CA GLU A 48 5.31 -11.54 -6.33
C GLU A 48 4.90 -11.68 -4.86
N THR A 49 5.77 -11.24 -3.95
CA THR A 49 5.43 -11.12 -2.55
C THR A 49 4.66 -9.81 -2.30
N VAL A 50 3.99 -9.69 -1.16
CA VAL A 50 3.18 -8.50 -0.87
C VAL A 50 4.01 -7.22 -0.77
N ASP A 51 5.23 -7.31 -0.25
CA ASP A 51 6.15 -6.16 -0.17
C ASP A 51 6.69 -5.76 -1.56
N GLU A 52 6.94 -6.73 -2.45
CA GLU A 52 7.26 -6.43 -3.86
C GLU A 52 6.09 -5.75 -4.56
N ALA A 53 4.87 -6.21 -4.30
CA ALA A 53 3.65 -5.67 -4.90
C ALA A 53 3.44 -4.20 -4.55
N VAL A 54 3.62 -3.80 -3.29
CA VAL A 54 3.41 -2.42 -2.87
C VAL A 54 4.46 -1.49 -3.48
N ILE A 55 5.71 -1.93 -3.59
CA ILE A 55 6.78 -1.15 -4.24
C ILE A 55 6.42 -0.90 -5.71
N ARG A 56 5.94 -1.94 -6.39
CA ARG A 56 5.51 -1.85 -7.79
C ARG A 56 4.32 -0.88 -7.95
N GLU A 57 3.29 -1.00 -7.12
CA GLU A 57 2.11 -0.14 -7.19
C GLU A 57 2.44 1.33 -6.93
N ILE A 58 3.28 1.63 -5.95
CA ILE A 58 3.72 3.00 -5.68
C ILE A 58 4.47 3.56 -6.89
N LYS A 59 5.36 2.77 -7.49
CA LYS A 59 6.09 3.17 -8.70
C LYS A 59 5.16 3.41 -9.89
N GLU A 60 4.24 2.51 -10.13
CA GLU A 60 3.28 2.61 -11.25
C GLU A 60 2.38 3.83 -11.12
N GLU A 61 1.85 4.10 -9.92
CA GLU A 61 0.90 5.18 -9.70
C GLU A 61 1.54 6.57 -9.54
N THR A 62 2.72 6.65 -8.98
CA THR A 62 3.35 7.93 -8.58
C THR A 62 4.74 8.19 -9.14
N GLY A 63 5.36 7.21 -9.75
CA GLY A 63 6.73 7.31 -10.24
C GLY A 63 7.80 7.24 -9.15
N ILE A 64 7.42 7.09 -7.89
CA ILE A 64 8.36 7.11 -6.75
C ILE A 64 8.96 5.72 -6.53
N ASP A 65 10.30 5.68 -6.44
CA ASP A 65 11.05 4.50 -6.03
C ASP A 65 11.17 4.50 -4.51
N CYS A 66 10.71 3.43 -3.89
CA CYS A 66 10.71 3.29 -2.43
C CYS A 66 11.17 1.91 -2.00
N ARG A 67 11.38 1.77 -0.69
CA ARG A 67 11.61 0.50 -0.02
C ARG A 67 10.58 0.32 1.08
N VAL A 68 10.25 -0.92 1.40
CA VAL A 68 9.36 -1.24 2.52
C VAL A 68 10.16 -1.17 3.82
N SER A 69 9.66 -0.41 4.77
CA SER A 69 10.18 -0.37 6.14
C SER A 69 9.52 -1.44 7.01
N GLY A 70 8.20 -1.61 6.91
CA GLY A 70 7.50 -2.64 7.64
C GLY A 70 6.02 -2.70 7.34
N LEU A 71 5.38 -3.76 7.78
CA LEU A 71 3.93 -3.93 7.74
C LEU A 71 3.32 -3.19 8.92
N ILE A 72 2.35 -2.31 8.66
CA ILE A 72 1.74 -1.47 9.69
C ILE A 72 0.27 -1.77 9.93
N GLY A 73 -0.37 -2.51 9.05
CA GLY A 73 -1.77 -2.83 9.21
C GLY A 73 -2.28 -3.83 8.21
N PHE A 74 -3.48 -4.29 8.47
CA PHE A 74 -4.19 -5.22 7.60
C PHE A 74 -5.68 -4.87 7.60
N ARG A 75 -6.24 -4.72 6.41
CA ARG A 75 -7.68 -4.50 6.23
C ARG A 75 -8.31 -5.78 5.75
N THR A 76 -9.43 -6.16 6.33
CA THR A 76 -10.25 -7.26 5.81
C THR A 76 -11.71 -6.84 5.78
N GLY A 77 -12.42 -7.31 4.77
CA GLY A 77 -13.84 -7.06 4.64
C GLY A 77 -14.48 -8.04 3.67
N VAL A 78 -15.80 -8.09 3.67
CA VAL A 78 -16.58 -8.92 2.75
C VAL A 78 -17.47 -8.03 1.90
N ILE A 79 -17.40 -8.19 0.58
CA ILE A 79 -18.22 -7.44 -0.39
C ILE A 79 -19.37 -8.32 -0.83
N HIS A 80 -20.59 -7.82 -0.67
CA HIS A 80 -21.85 -8.48 -1.10
C HIS A 80 -22.01 -9.92 -0.59
N ASP A 81 -21.57 -10.18 0.64
CA ASP A 81 -21.60 -11.52 1.27
C ASP A 81 -20.88 -12.62 0.46
N ASP A 82 -20.00 -12.25 -0.44
CA ASP A 82 -19.39 -13.16 -1.41
C ASP A 82 -17.86 -13.04 -1.51
N ILE A 83 -17.34 -11.83 -1.62
CA ILE A 83 -15.90 -11.62 -1.87
C ILE A 83 -15.19 -11.25 -0.57
N SER A 84 -14.19 -12.03 -0.20
CA SER A 84 -13.25 -11.69 0.88
C SER A 84 -12.21 -10.73 0.31
N ASP A 85 -12.29 -9.46 0.71
CA ASP A 85 -11.39 -8.40 0.23
C ASP A 85 -10.40 -8.03 1.32
N ASN A 86 -9.12 -8.26 1.04
CA ASN A 86 -8.04 -8.13 2.02
C ASN A 86 -6.93 -7.23 1.48
N MET A 87 -6.27 -6.50 2.37
CA MET A 87 -5.19 -5.60 2.00
C MET A 87 -4.12 -5.54 3.09
N ALA A 88 -2.89 -5.82 2.71
CA ALA A 88 -1.72 -5.57 3.55
C ALA A 88 -1.29 -4.10 3.39
N ILE A 89 -1.03 -3.42 4.49
CA ILE A 89 -0.69 -1.99 4.51
C ILE A 89 0.72 -1.82 5.03
N PHE A 90 1.57 -1.16 4.24
CA PHE A 90 3.00 -1.02 4.51
C PHE A 90 3.41 0.42 4.79
N TYR A 91 4.42 0.58 5.61
CA TYR A 91 5.19 1.82 5.75
C TYR A 91 6.39 1.74 4.80
N CYS A 92 6.54 2.78 3.97
CA CYS A 92 7.58 2.82 2.95
C CYS A 92 8.41 4.09 3.08
N ARG A 93 9.66 4.02 2.64
CA ARG A 93 10.59 5.15 2.59
C ARG A 93 11.07 5.36 1.18
N MET A 94 11.22 6.60 0.78
CA MET A 94 11.82 6.95 -0.52
C MET A 94 13.28 6.49 -0.56
N LEU A 95 13.71 5.98 -1.72
CA LEU A 95 15.12 5.68 -1.95
C LEU A 95 15.95 6.96 -2.14
N ASP A 96 15.33 8.01 -2.69
CA ASP A 96 15.95 9.30 -2.93
C ASP A 96 14.90 10.39 -2.73
N GLU A 97 15.15 11.30 -1.79
CA GLU A 97 14.26 12.42 -1.45
C GLU A 97 14.16 13.47 -2.59
N GLN A 98 15.03 13.42 -3.59
CA GLN A 98 15.02 14.32 -4.74
C GLN A 98 14.01 13.91 -5.82
N GLN A 99 13.36 12.77 -5.66
CA GLN A 99 12.41 12.26 -6.64
C GLN A 99 11.19 13.16 -6.80
N GLN A 100 10.74 13.29 -8.04
CA GLN A 100 9.54 14.03 -8.40
C GLN A 100 8.38 13.05 -8.66
N VAL A 101 7.20 13.41 -8.21
CA VAL A 101 5.98 12.66 -8.49
C VAL A 101 5.63 12.75 -9.98
N SER A 102 5.32 11.61 -10.59
CA SER A 102 4.90 11.49 -11.99
C SER A 102 3.72 10.53 -12.06
N ILE A 103 2.52 11.04 -12.27
CA ILE A 103 1.30 10.23 -12.23
C ILE A 103 1.08 9.43 -13.52
N GLN A 104 0.42 8.28 -13.36
CA GLN A 104 -0.10 7.48 -14.45
C GLN A 104 -1.54 7.94 -14.75
N GLU A 105 -1.70 8.80 -15.74
CA GLU A 105 -2.91 9.57 -16.01
C GLU A 105 -4.19 8.76 -16.23
N LYS A 106 -4.07 7.50 -16.67
CA LYS A 106 -5.24 6.64 -16.90
C LYS A 106 -5.91 6.18 -15.60
N GLU A 107 -5.12 6.05 -14.53
CA GLU A 107 -5.59 5.52 -13.26
C GLU A 107 -5.62 6.54 -12.14
N ILE A 108 -4.76 7.56 -12.23
CA ILE A 108 -4.53 8.54 -11.18
C ILE A 108 -4.87 9.94 -11.68
N LEU A 109 -5.79 10.60 -10.99
CA LEU A 109 -6.17 11.99 -11.31
C LEU A 109 -5.15 12.99 -10.73
N GLU A 110 -4.65 12.70 -9.54
CA GLU A 110 -3.79 13.62 -8.79
C GLU A 110 -2.96 12.82 -7.78
N ALA A 111 -1.73 13.24 -7.54
CA ALA A 111 -0.88 12.72 -6.48
C ALA A 111 -0.19 13.89 -5.78
N LYS A 112 -0.16 13.86 -4.45
CA LYS A 112 0.40 14.92 -3.62
C LYS A 112 1.07 14.38 -2.37
N TRP A 113 1.94 15.19 -1.82
CA TRP A 113 2.48 15.05 -0.47
C TRP A 113 1.63 15.91 0.47
N LEU A 114 0.92 15.28 1.39
CA LEU A 114 0.06 15.97 2.35
C LEU A 114 0.38 15.53 3.79
N TYR A 115 0.22 16.46 4.73
CA TYR A 115 0.39 16.12 6.15
C TYR A 115 -0.79 15.27 6.64
N PRO A 116 -0.54 14.33 7.57
CA PRO A 116 -1.63 13.55 8.17
C PRO A 116 -2.74 14.41 8.77
N GLN A 117 -2.39 15.55 9.35
CA GLN A 117 -3.37 16.50 9.91
C GLN A 117 -4.31 17.06 8.84
N GLU A 118 -3.80 17.36 7.66
CA GLU A 118 -4.61 17.82 6.52
C GLU A 118 -5.56 16.71 6.06
N LEU A 119 -5.04 15.48 5.95
CA LEU A 119 -5.84 14.31 5.55
C LEU A 119 -6.96 14.01 6.54
N ALA A 120 -6.68 14.13 7.84
CA ALA A 120 -7.68 13.90 8.89
C ALA A 120 -8.83 14.90 8.83
N GLN A 121 -8.60 16.12 8.34
CA GLN A 121 -9.59 17.20 8.25
C GLN A 121 -10.31 17.25 6.90
N ASP A 122 -9.75 16.67 5.85
CA ASP A 122 -10.30 16.73 4.50
C ASP A 122 -11.45 15.72 4.34
N GLU A 123 -12.63 16.21 3.99
CA GLU A 123 -13.82 15.37 3.78
C GLU A 123 -13.68 14.42 2.59
N THR A 124 -12.78 14.71 1.66
CA THR A 124 -12.52 13.84 0.51
C THR A 124 -11.51 12.72 0.81
N THR A 125 -10.99 12.64 2.01
CA THR A 125 -10.10 11.55 2.43
C THR A 125 -10.91 10.26 2.59
N SER A 126 -10.39 9.13 2.06
CA SER A 126 -11.02 7.82 2.25
C SER A 126 -11.10 7.44 3.73
N VAL A 127 -12.08 6.61 4.08
CA VAL A 127 -12.31 6.22 5.48
C VAL A 127 -11.05 5.57 6.09
N MET A 128 -10.44 4.62 5.38
CA MET A 128 -9.24 3.94 5.87
C MET A 128 -8.08 4.92 6.09
N LEU A 129 -7.83 5.81 5.12
CA LEU A 129 -6.74 6.79 5.22
C LEU A 129 -6.99 7.79 6.36
N LYS A 130 -8.24 8.19 6.57
CA LYS A 130 -8.63 9.07 7.66
C LYS A 130 -8.36 8.44 9.03
N GLU A 131 -8.70 7.16 9.19
CA GLU A 131 -8.38 6.40 10.40
C GLU A 131 -6.87 6.30 10.62
N MET A 132 -6.11 6.03 9.57
CA MET A 132 -4.66 5.98 9.65
C MET A 132 -4.05 7.32 10.03
N ALA A 133 -4.54 8.41 9.46
CA ALA A 133 -4.04 9.77 9.72
C ALA A 133 -4.27 10.20 11.18
N SER A 134 -5.20 9.59 11.88
CA SER A 134 -5.53 9.87 13.27
C SER A 134 -4.76 8.99 14.28
N ASN A 135 -3.94 8.06 13.80
CA ASN A 135 -3.21 7.08 14.62
C ASN A 135 -1.69 7.16 14.40
N GLN A 136 -0.92 6.80 15.44
CA GLN A 136 0.54 6.76 15.38
C GLN A 136 1.02 5.33 15.13
N PHE A 137 0.88 4.85 13.92
CA PHE A 137 1.23 3.46 13.58
C PHE A 137 2.72 3.25 13.26
N GLU A 138 3.51 4.30 13.05
CA GLU A 138 4.95 4.19 12.74
C GLU A 138 5.74 3.46 13.83
N ARG A 139 5.22 3.44 15.06
CA ARG A 139 5.85 2.79 16.22
C ARG A 139 5.58 1.28 16.27
N HIS A 140 4.75 0.75 15.40
CA HIS A 140 4.24 -0.63 15.48
C HIS A 140 4.49 -1.41 14.18
N GLN A 141 5.62 -1.15 13.53
CA GLN A 141 5.98 -1.84 12.29
C GLN A 141 6.44 -3.27 12.56
N LEU A 142 5.98 -4.18 11.72
CA LEU A 142 6.46 -5.56 11.65
C LEU A 142 7.44 -5.64 10.49
N GLU A 143 8.72 -5.78 10.80
CA GLU A 143 9.77 -5.89 9.79
C GLU A 143 9.83 -7.28 9.18
N ALA A 144 10.24 -7.35 7.91
CA ALA A 144 10.42 -8.61 7.24
C ALA A 144 11.62 -9.37 7.80
N ILE A 145 11.42 -10.64 8.10
CA ILE A 145 12.48 -11.59 8.43
C ILE A 145 12.72 -12.42 7.17
N GLU A 146 13.91 -12.33 6.62
CA GLU A 146 14.33 -13.01 5.41
C GLU A 146 15.38 -14.09 5.71
N GLY A 147 15.70 -14.91 4.71
CA GLY A 147 16.74 -15.92 4.79
C GLY A 147 16.34 -17.17 5.57
N ILE A 148 15.07 -17.32 5.92
CA ILE A 148 14.55 -18.53 6.57
C ILE A 148 14.15 -19.54 5.50
N ASN A 149 14.65 -20.76 5.60
CA ASN A 149 14.22 -21.87 4.76
C ASN A 149 13.17 -22.71 5.53
N PRO A 150 11.89 -22.68 5.11
CA PRO A 150 10.86 -23.47 5.79
C PRO A 150 10.91 -24.95 5.45
N GLY A 151 11.81 -25.37 4.54
CA GLY A 151 11.98 -26.72 4.05
C GLY A 151 11.82 -26.81 2.55
N ASP A 152 12.74 -27.50 1.90
CA ASP A 152 12.80 -27.59 0.44
C ASP A 152 11.59 -28.28 -0.19
N ILE A 153 10.90 -29.11 0.58
CA ILE A 153 9.70 -29.83 0.15
C ILE A 153 8.56 -28.90 -0.29
N PHE A 154 8.50 -27.67 0.24
CA PHE A 154 7.43 -26.72 -0.10
C PHE A 154 7.64 -25.98 -1.40
N GLY A 155 8.85 -25.95 -1.91
CA GLY A 155 9.16 -25.32 -3.18
C GLY A 155 9.05 -23.79 -3.21
N TYR A 156 9.18 -23.11 -2.06
CA TYR A 156 9.16 -21.65 -2.02
C TYR A 156 10.38 -21.06 -2.73
N THR A 157 10.14 -20.08 -3.57
CA THR A 157 11.19 -19.30 -4.23
C THR A 157 11.40 -17.95 -3.51
N SER A 158 10.45 -17.54 -2.70
CA SER A 158 10.53 -16.40 -1.79
C SER A 158 9.77 -16.74 -0.52
N TYR A 159 10.33 -16.38 0.63
CA TYR A 159 9.71 -16.63 1.93
C TYR A 159 10.07 -15.50 2.88
N ARG A 160 9.06 -14.83 3.42
CA ARG A 160 9.23 -13.71 4.36
C ARG A 160 8.21 -13.80 5.47
N LEU A 161 8.66 -13.53 6.67
CA LEU A 161 7.82 -13.47 7.86
C LEU A 161 7.81 -12.03 8.37
N PHE A 162 6.64 -11.53 8.72
CA PHE A 162 6.48 -10.21 9.31
C PHE A 162 6.06 -10.38 10.77
N PHE A 163 7.02 -10.35 11.65
CA PHE A 163 6.81 -10.50 13.09
C PHE A 163 7.41 -9.32 13.85
N LYS A 164 6.86 -9.06 15.02
CA LYS A 164 7.48 -8.14 15.96
C LYS A 164 8.77 -8.78 16.50
N LYS A 165 9.87 -8.08 16.34
CA LYS A 165 11.15 -8.51 16.89
C LYS A 165 11.27 -8.14 18.37
#